data_d02d01f9cff1f52254a52ff87d8e39c2
#
_entry.id   d02d01f9cff1f52254a52ff87d8e39c2
#
_cell.length_a   1.000
_cell.length_b   1.000
_cell.length_c   1.000
_cell.angle_alpha   90.00
_cell.angle_beta   90.00
_cell.angle_gamma   90.00
#
_symmetry.space_group_name_H-M   'P 1'
#
loop_
_entity.id
_entity.type
_entity.pdbx_description
1 polymer ?
#
loop_
_entity_poly.entity_id
_entity_poly.type
_entity_poly.pdbx_seq_one_letter_code
_entity_poly.pdbx_strand_id
1 'polypeptide(L)'
;MNQKTNIELAAEMSPRTRIVSYAPVASTHGDKVKIYRYGFERIGTEYRQQLEAEQHPMRKAIIRYEWARFILNHIEEYSGNKEIFRRSANVLATTAFLEAKQLLSEAERNYRKAYDRVRRAERRAGIIRHADNEENTRGLTAAEKSELAALRYDLKLCRKHQNELSSICPESIFERIRHLAENSK
;
A
#
# COMPACT_ATOMS: atom_id res chain seq x y z
N MET A 1 -16.50 -31.54 -25.48
CA MET A 1 -16.25 -30.58 -24.37
C MET A 1 -14.75 -30.45 -24.23
N ASN A 2 -14.20 -29.30 -24.63
CA ASN A 2 -12.76 -29.06 -24.43
C ASN A 2 -12.52 -28.88 -22.94
N GLN A 3 -11.79 -29.81 -22.33
CA GLN A 3 -11.29 -29.61 -20.97
C GLN A 3 -10.26 -28.49 -21.02
N LYS A 4 -10.55 -27.38 -20.34
CA LYS A 4 -9.56 -26.31 -20.15
C LYS A 4 -8.31 -26.90 -19.53
N THR A 5 -7.17 -26.51 -20.04
CA THR A 5 -5.88 -26.93 -19.45
C THR A 5 -5.74 -26.34 -18.05
N ASN A 6 -4.97 -26.96 -17.16
CA ASN A 6 -4.69 -26.41 -15.81
C ASN A 6 -4.13 -24.99 -15.86
N ILE A 7 -3.47 -24.65 -16.97
CA ILE A 7 -2.90 -23.31 -17.22
C ILE A 7 -4.02 -22.29 -17.49
N GLU A 8 -5.03 -22.66 -18.29
CA GLU A 8 -6.18 -21.80 -18.59
C GLU A 8 -7.06 -21.58 -17.36
N LEU A 9 -7.30 -22.64 -16.57
CA LEU A 9 -8.02 -22.56 -15.30
C LEU A 9 -7.31 -21.64 -14.32
N ALA A 10 -5.99 -21.73 -14.23
CA ALA A 10 -5.19 -20.89 -13.35
C ALA A 10 -5.19 -19.42 -13.77
N ALA A 11 -5.41 -19.11 -15.05
CA ALA A 11 -5.54 -17.73 -15.52
C ALA A 11 -6.78 -17.02 -14.98
N GLU A 12 -7.82 -17.78 -14.69
CA GLU A 12 -9.10 -17.26 -14.18
C GLU A 12 -9.16 -17.16 -12.67
N MET A 13 -8.19 -17.75 -11.95
CA MET A 13 -8.15 -17.79 -10.48
C MET A 13 -7.35 -16.63 -9.90
N SER A 14 -7.60 -16.30 -8.64
CA SER A 14 -6.78 -15.32 -7.92
C SER A 14 -5.32 -15.78 -7.80
N PRO A 15 -4.33 -14.88 -7.70
CA PRO A 15 -2.91 -15.25 -7.57
C PRO A 15 -2.63 -16.28 -6.48
N ARG A 16 -3.33 -16.20 -5.35
CA ARG A 16 -3.17 -17.13 -4.22
C ARG A 16 -3.64 -18.56 -4.53
N THR A 17 -4.78 -18.66 -5.21
CA THR A 17 -5.37 -19.97 -5.56
C THR A 17 -4.75 -20.57 -6.81
N ARG A 18 -4.15 -19.77 -7.69
CA ARG A 18 -3.53 -20.24 -8.92
C ARG A 18 -2.41 -21.25 -8.67
N ILE A 19 -1.53 -20.99 -7.68
CA ILE A 19 -0.46 -21.94 -7.37
C ILE A 19 -0.98 -23.19 -6.69
N VAL A 20 -1.94 -23.05 -5.77
CA VAL A 20 -2.58 -24.21 -5.14
C VAL A 20 -3.29 -25.09 -6.19
N SER A 21 -3.85 -24.45 -7.23
CA SER A 21 -4.51 -25.16 -8.33
C SER A 21 -3.54 -25.83 -9.29
N TYR A 22 -2.29 -25.40 -9.32
CA TYR A 22 -1.19 -26.06 -10.00
C TYR A 22 -0.56 -27.20 -9.17
N ALA A 23 -0.93 -27.32 -7.89
CA ALA A 23 -0.58 -28.48 -7.11
C ALA A 23 -1.19 -29.69 -7.82
N PRO A 24 -0.42 -30.67 -8.18
CA PRO A 24 -0.53 -31.30 -9.46
C PRO A 24 -1.53 -32.42 -9.50
N VAL A 25 -2.24 -32.39 -10.55
CA VAL A 25 -2.77 -33.59 -11.18
C VAL A 25 -1.67 -34.31 -12.02
N ALA A 26 -0.47 -33.70 -12.12
CA ALA A 26 0.62 -34.28 -12.88
C ALA A 26 1.17 -35.54 -12.22
N SER A 27 1.21 -36.60 -12.98
CA SER A 27 1.64 -37.94 -12.53
C SER A 27 3.16 -38.09 -12.32
N THR A 28 3.95 -37.16 -12.84
CA THR A 28 5.42 -37.18 -12.77
C THR A 28 6.00 -35.97 -12.07
N HIS A 29 7.15 -36.16 -11.38
CA HIS A 29 7.84 -35.06 -10.69
C HIS A 29 8.27 -33.96 -11.65
N GLY A 30 8.67 -34.30 -12.88
CA GLY A 30 9.10 -33.35 -13.89
C GLY A 30 7.97 -32.42 -14.38
N ASP A 31 6.75 -32.95 -14.50
CA ASP A 31 5.59 -32.14 -14.91
C ASP A 31 5.18 -31.17 -13.81
N LYS A 32 5.25 -31.58 -12.55
CA LYS A 32 5.05 -30.71 -11.38
C LYS A 32 5.97 -29.51 -11.42
N VAL A 33 7.26 -29.75 -11.60
CA VAL A 33 8.30 -28.73 -11.68
C VAL A 33 8.02 -27.71 -12.77
N LYS A 34 7.63 -28.15 -13.96
CA LYS A 34 7.30 -27.25 -15.07
C LYS A 34 6.08 -26.38 -14.77
N ILE A 35 5.03 -26.97 -14.20
CA ILE A 35 3.80 -26.25 -13.85
C ILE A 35 4.08 -25.16 -12.80
N TYR A 36 4.81 -25.47 -11.73
CA TYR A 36 5.16 -24.50 -10.71
C TYR A 36 6.02 -23.36 -11.25
N ARG A 37 7.07 -23.68 -12.01
CA ARG A 37 7.92 -22.67 -12.62
C ARG A 37 7.12 -21.71 -13.51
N TYR A 38 6.29 -22.25 -14.40
CA TYR A 38 5.45 -21.45 -15.27
C TYR A 38 4.46 -20.58 -14.49
N GLY A 39 3.85 -21.11 -13.45
CA GLY A 39 2.95 -20.39 -12.57
C GLY A 39 3.63 -19.20 -11.90
N PHE A 40 4.83 -19.37 -11.35
CA PHE A 40 5.61 -18.27 -10.74
C PHE A 40 5.98 -17.18 -11.74
N GLU A 41 6.47 -17.54 -12.92
CA GLU A 41 6.83 -16.58 -13.97
C GLU A 41 5.61 -15.76 -14.43
N ARG A 42 4.48 -16.42 -14.62
CA ARG A 42 3.24 -15.78 -15.03
C ARG A 42 2.71 -14.82 -13.96
N ILE A 43 2.63 -15.27 -12.72
CA ILE A 43 2.18 -14.46 -11.61
C ILE A 43 3.11 -13.26 -11.40
N GLY A 44 4.43 -13.43 -11.52
CA GLY A 44 5.39 -12.35 -11.47
C GLY A 44 5.18 -11.31 -12.58
N THR A 45 4.77 -11.75 -13.76
CA THR A 45 4.41 -10.83 -14.86
C THR A 45 3.14 -10.06 -14.54
N GLU A 46 2.11 -10.71 -14.00
CA GLU A 46 0.86 -10.07 -13.60
C GLU A 46 1.08 -9.01 -12.51
N TYR A 47 1.89 -9.31 -11.49
CA TYR A 47 2.24 -8.31 -10.46
C TYR A 47 3.02 -7.13 -11.03
N ARG A 48 3.91 -7.33 -11.99
CA ARG A 48 4.58 -6.23 -12.70
C ARG A 48 3.59 -5.36 -13.46
N GLN A 49 2.69 -5.97 -14.22
CA GLN A 49 1.65 -5.24 -14.95
C GLN A 49 0.74 -4.45 -14.00
N GLN A 50 0.33 -5.04 -12.89
CA GLN A 50 -0.45 -4.34 -11.86
C GLN A 50 0.33 -3.14 -11.27
N LEU A 51 1.62 -3.33 -11.00
CA LEU A 51 2.47 -2.27 -10.45
C LEU A 51 2.67 -1.12 -11.44
N GLU A 52 2.81 -1.43 -12.73
CA GLU A 52 2.95 -0.44 -13.79
C GLU A 52 1.64 0.32 -14.04
N ALA A 53 0.51 -0.36 -14.01
CA ALA A 53 -0.81 0.22 -14.21
C ALA A 53 -1.29 1.08 -13.02
N GLU A 54 -0.86 0.76 -11.80
CA GLU A 54 -1.27 1.50 -10.60
C GLU A 54 -0.60 2.87 -10.57
N GLN A 55 -1.38 3.92 -10.27
CA GLN A 55 -0.88 5.29 -10.19
C GLN A 55 -0.64 5.74 -8.74
N HIS A 56 -1.39 5.16 -7.79
CA HIS A 56 -1.33 5.58 -6.40
C HIS A 56 -0.13 4.96 -5.67
N PRO A 57 0.81 5.77 -5.11
CA PRO A 57 2.06 5.25 -4.55
C PRO A 57 1.84 4.29 -3.38
N MET A 58 0.85 4.53 -2.51
CA MET A 58 0.53 3.63 -1.40
C MET A 58 0.03 2.26 -1.90
N ARG A 59 -0.77 2.23 -2.95
CA ARG A 59 -1.22 0.97 -3.55
C ARG A 59 -0.07 0.22 -4.21
N LYS A 60 0.89 0.92 -4.82
CA LYS A 60 2.13 0.30 -5.31
C LYS A 60 2.92 -0.39 -4.20
N ALA A 61 3.04 0.24 -3.04
CA ALA A 61 3.68 -0.38 -1.88
C ALA A 61 2.94 -1.65 -1.43
N ILE A 62 1.61 -1.64 -1.42
CA ILE A 62 0.80 -2.82 -1.07
C ILE A 62 0.98 -3.93 -2.11
N ILE A 63 0.99 -3.63 -3.41
CA ILE A 63 1.23 -4.62 -4.47
C ILE A 63 2.61 -5.28 -4.29
N ARG A 64 3.67 -4.51 -3.99
CA ARG A 64 5.00 -5.05 -3.69
C ARG A 64 4.99 -5.97 -2.46
N TYR A 65 4.32 -5.56 -1.41
CA TYR A 65 4.14 -6.39 -0.21
C TYR A 65 3.42 -7.71 -0.52
N GLU A 66 2.34 -7.66 -1.27
CA GLU A 66 1.58 -8.86 -1.63
C GLU A 66 2.41 -9.82 -2.49
N TRP A 67 3.20 -9.29 -3.42
CA TRP A 67 4.10 -10.10 -4.21
C TRP A 67 5.23 -10.71 -3.36
N ALA A 68 5.85 -9.94 -2.47
CA ALA A 68 6.85 -10.47 -1.55
C ALA A 68 6.29 -11.58 -0.68
N ARG A 69 5.13 -11.34 -0.07
CA ARG A 69 4.42 -12.33 0.75
C ARG A 69 4.06 -13.59 -0.03
N PHE A 70 3.61 -13.43 -1.27
CA PHE A 70 3.29 -14.54 -2.14
C PHE A 70 4.53 -15.42 -2.40
N ILE A 71 5.66 -14.80 -2.79
CA ILE A 71 6.93 -15.51 -3.00
C ILE A 71 7.31 -16.31 -1.74
N LEU A 72 7.33 -15.67 -0.58
CA LEU A 72 7.77 -16.29 0.68
C LEU A 72 6.86 -17.45 1.12
N ASN A 73 5.55 -17.32 0.89
CA ASN A 73 4.60 -18.37 1.25
C ASN A 73 4.70 -19.63 0.35
N HIS A 74 5.19 -19.47 -0.89
CA HIS A 74 5.21 -20.55 -1.88
C HIS A 74 6.62 -20.97 -2.33
N ILE A 75 7.65 -20.42 -1.69
CA ILE A 75 9.03 -20.64 -2.12
C ILE A 75 9.46 -22.10 -1.99
N GLU A 76 8.89 -22.84 -1.02
CA GLU A 76 9.22 -24.25 -0.82
C GLU A 76 8.64 -25.14 -1.92
N GLU A 77 7.58 -24.71 -2.58
CA GLU A 77 6.97 -25.37 -3.72
C GLU A 77 7.75 -25.14 -5.03
N TYR A 78 8.64 -24.16 -5.04
CA TYR A 78 9.45 -23.81 -6.21
C TYR A 78 10.71 -24.67 -6.27
N SER A 79 10.93 -25.31 -7.41
CA SER A 79 12.05 -26.25 -7.64
C SER A 79 13.32 -25.60 -8.19
N GLY A 80 13.26 -24.29 -8.51
CA GLY A 80 14.41 -23.54 -9.00
C GLY A 80 15.30 -22.99 -7.89
N ASN A 81 16.06 -21.94 -8.21
CA ASN A 81 16.93 -21.31 -7.23
C ASN A 81 16.13 -20.47 -6.22
N LYS A 82 15.77 -21.08 -5.09
CA LYS A 82 15.00 -20.46 -4.01
C LYS A 82 15.65 -19.22 -3.45
N GLU A 83 16.97 -19.17 -3.41
CA GLU A 83 17.71 -18.06 -2.83
C GLU A 83 17.53 -16.74 -3.62
N ILE A 84 17.47 -16.81 -4.95
CA ILE A 84 17.19 -15.65 -5.78
C ILE A 84 15.80 -15.08 -5.45
N PHE A 85 14.81 -15.96 -5.31
CA PHE A 85 13.44 -15.54 -4.97
C PHE A 85 13.32 -14.98 -3.56
N ARG A 86 14.02 -15.56 -2.58
CA ARG A 86 14.09 -15.00 -1.21
C ARG A 86 14.65 -13.60 -1.22
N ARG A 87 15.80 -13.39 -1.88
CA ARG A 87 16.40 -12.04 -2.01
C ARG A 87 15.44 -11.06 -2.69
N SER A 88 14.79 -11.47 -3.77
CA SER A 88 13.81 -10.63 -4.44
C SER A 88 12.62 -10.28 -3.54
N ALA A 89 12.09 -11.23 -2.81
CA ALA A 89 11.01 -11.01 -1.84
C ALA A 89 11.43 -10.05 -0.72
N ASN A 90 12.65 -10.20 -0.20
CA ASN A 90 13.19 -9.31 0.84
C ASN A 90 13.33 -7.87 0.35
N VAL A 91 13.83 -7.68 -0.86
CA VAL A 91 13.92 -6.34 -1.49
C VAL A 91 12.52 -5.74 -1.65
N LEU A 92 11.56 -6.50 -2.16
CA LEU A 92 10.19 -6.05 -2.33
C LEU A 92 9.53 -5.69 -1.00
N ALA A 93 9.67 -6.51 0.02
CA ALA A 93 9.12 -6.29 1.35
C ALA A 93 9.73 -5.02 2.01
N THR A 94 11.05 -4.89 1.94
CA THR A 94 11.76 -3.72 2.49
C THR A 94 11.35 -2.44 1.76
N THR A 95 11.28 -2.48 0.42
CA THR A 95 10.86 -1.33 -0.39
C THR A 95 9.43 -0.93 -0.07
N ALA A 96 8.50 -1.90 0.01
CA ALA A 96 7.11 -1.66 0.38
C ALA A 96 6.98 -0.99 1.75
N PHE A 97 7.74 -1.44 2.73
CA PHE A 97 7.76 -0.86 4.07
C PHE A 97 8.27 0.59 4.07
N LEU A 98 9.40 0.84 3.43
CA LEU A 98 9.99 2.17 3.39
C LEU A 98 9.09 3.18 2.69
N GLU A 99 8.52 2.80 1.55
CA GLU A 99 7.57 3.64 0.81
C GLU A 99 6.30 3.94 1.63
N ALA A 100 5.66 2.92 2.20
CA ALA A 100 4.47 3.11 3.02
C ALA A 100 4.75 3.99 4.25
N LYS A 101 5.87 3.75 4.95
CA LYS A 101 6.31 4.54 6.11
C LYS A 101 6.56 5.99 5.73
N GLN A 102 7.24 6.23 4.60
CA GLN A 102 7.51 7.59 4.13
C GLN A 102 6.21 8.33 3.85
N LEU A 103 5.29 7.74 3.07
CA LEU A 103 4.03 8.35 2.71
C LEU A 103 3.17 8.71 3.94
N LEU A 104 3.03 7.79 4.89
CA LEU A 104 2.27 8.03 6.12
C LEU A 104 2.92 9.12 6.97
N SER A 105 4.24 9.08 7.14
CA SER A 105 4.98 10.07 7.93
C SER A 105 4.95 11.46 7.30
N GLU A 106 4.99 11.57 5.97
CA GLU A 106 4.89 12.84 5.26
C GLU A 106 3.47 13.42 5.37
N ALA A 107 2.44 12.61 5.21
CA ALA A 107 1.06 13.05 5.37
C ALA A 107 0.79 13.56 6.80
N GLU A 108 1.25 12.83 7.82
CA GLU A 108 1.13 13.25 9.21
C GLU A 108 1.88 14.57 9.48
N ARG A 109 3.10 14.70 8.99
CA ARG A 109 3.92 15.92 9.12
C ARG A 109 3.25 17.10 8.44
N ASN A 110 2.70 16.92 7.25
CA ASN A 110 2.02 17.97 6.51
C ASN A 110 0.74 18.41 7.23
N TYR A 111 -0.04 17.45 7.74
CA TYR A 111 -1.20 17.75 8.56
C TYR A 111 -0.84 18.55 9.81
N ARG A 112 0.16 18.11 10.58
CA ARG A 112 0.63 18.84 11.78
C ARG A 112 1.09 20.27 11.44
N LYS A 113 1.87 20.45 10.36
CA LYS A 113 2.30 21.77 9.91
C LYS A 113 1.12 22.68 9.51
N ALA A 114 0.13 22.15 8.81
CA ALA A 114 -1.06 22.89 8.43
C ALA A 114 -1.89 23.26 9.68
N TYR A 115 -2.07 22.32 10.60
CA TYR A 115 -2.74 22.56 11.88
C TYR A 115 -2.07 23.66 12.69
N ASP A 116 -0.76 23.63 12.83
CA ASP A 116 0.00 24.65 13.58
C ASP A 116 -0.07 26.03 12.92
N ARG A 117 -0.14 26.08 11.57
CA ARG A 117 -0.34 27.36 10.85
C ARG A 117 -1.71 27.97 11.17
N VAL A 118 -2.76 27.16 11.10
CA VAL A 118 -4.12 27.59 11.47
C VAL A 118 -4.15 28.07 12.91
N ARG A 119 -3.62 27.28 13.86
CA ARG A 119 -3.59 27.64 15.29
C ARG A 119 -2.84 28.96 15.56
N ARG A 120 -1.73 29.19 14.87
CA ARG A 120 -0.98 30.46 14.99
C ARG A 120 -1.76 31.64 14.42
N ALA A 121 -2.44 31.47 13.29
CA ALA A 121 -3.26 32.49 12.69
C ALA A 121 -4.47 32.85 13.61
N GLU A 122 -5.16 31.84 14.14
CA GLU A 122 -6.26 31.99 15.09
C GLU A 122 -5.83 32.75 16.35
N ARG A 123 -4.67 32.39 16.93
CA ARG A 123 -4.13 33.10 18.11
C ARG A 123 -3.81 34.58 17.81
N ARG A 124 -3.20 34.87 16.66
CA ARG A 124 -2.91 36.25 16.24
C ARG A 124 -4.19 37.08 16.05
N ALA A 125 -5.22 36.44 15.52
CA ALA A 125 -6.51 37.05 15.30
C ALA A 125 -7.39 37.14 16.57
N GLY A 126 -6.89 36.67 17.73
CA GLY A 126 -7.66 36.70 18.98
C GLY A 126 -8.87 35.80 18.99
N ILE A 127 -8.92 34.80 18.09
CA ILE A 127 -10.03 33.85 18.01
C ILE A 127 -9.89 32.85 19.17
N ILE A 128 -10.79 32.97 20.13
CA ILE A 128 -10.94 32.02 21.22
C ILE A 128 -11.99 30.99 20.78
N ARG A 129 -11.59 29.73 20.63
CA ARG A 129 -12.54 28.62 20.41
C ARG A 129 -13.21 28.34 21.74
N HIS A 130 -14.47 28.69 21.88
CA HIS A 130 -15.32 28.21 22.94
C HIS A 130 -15.75 26.73 22.65
N ALA A 131 -16.05 25.97 23.70
CA ALA A 131 -16.47 24.58 23.59
C ALA A 131 -17.71 24.37 22.70
N ASP A 132 -18.52 25.42 22.51
CA ASP A 132 -19.79 25.41 21.78
C ASP A 132 -19.69 25.82 20.30
N ASN A 133 -18.53 25.71 19.67
CA ASN A 133 -18.32 25.94 18.24
C ASN A 133 -18.67 27.34 17.67
N GLU A 134 -19.05 28.32 18.44
CA GLU A 134 -19.25 29.69 17.98
C GLU A 134 -17.90 30.39 17.86
N GLU A 135 -17.41 30.52 16.63
CA GLU A 135 -16.19 31.26 16.32
C GLU A 135 -16.50 32.79 16.36
N ASN A 136 -15.92 33.49 17.30
CA ASN A 136 -16.00 34.95 17.31
C ASN A 136 -15.05 35.52 16.24
N THR A 137 -15.55 35.64 15.02
CA THR A 137 -14.84 36.30 13.89
C THR A 137 -15.20 37.77 13.76
N ARG A 138 -15.96 38.33 14.72
CA ARG A 138 -16.32 39.76 14.76
C ARG A 138 -15.04 40.57 15.04
N GLY A 139 -14.68 41.45 14.16
CA GLY A 139 -13.48 42.31 14.30
C GLY A 139 -12.32 41.96 13.37
N LEU A 140 -12.34 40.82 12.66
CA LEU A 140 -11.34 40.52 11.66
C LEU A 140 -11.54 41.39 10.41
N THR A 141 -10.42 41.85 9.84
CA THR A 141 -10.41 42.47 8.50
C THR A 141 -10.76 41.45 7.42
N ALA A 142 -11.17 41.95 6.25
CA ALA A 142 -11.45 41.06 5.11
C ALA A 142 -10.22 40.23 4.68
N ALA A 143 -9.02 40.81 4.78
CA ALA A 143 -7.76 40.15 4.47
C ALA A 143 -7.47 38.99 5.46
N GLU A 144 -7.61 39.22 6.76
CA GLU A 144 -7.42 38.21 7.79
C GLU A 144 -8.42 37.05 7.66
N LYS A 145 -9.70 37.37 7.33
CA LYS A 145 -10.71 36.32 7.05
C LYS A 145 -10.32 35.47 5.84
N SER A 146 -9.83 36.09 4.78
CA SER A 146 -9.39 35.42 3.57
C SER A 146 -8.17 34.52 3.85
N GLU A 147 -7.16 35.03 4.56
CA GLU A 147 -5.98 34.25 4.96
C GLU A 147 -6.37 33.04 5.81
N LEU A 148 -7.21 33.23 6.82
CA LEU A 148 -7.65 32.15 7.69
C LEU A 148 -8.47 31.11 6.94
N ALA A 149 -9.33 31.53 6.01
CA ALA A 149 -10.09 30.62 5.16
C ALA A 149 -9.18 29.75 4.28
N ALA A 150 -8.15 30.34 3.69
CA ALA A 150 -7.16 29.64 2.89
C ALA A 150 -6.37 28.61 3.73
N LEU A 151 -5.92 28.99 4.93
CA LEU A 151 -5.21 28.06 5.83
C LEU A 151 -6.08 26.91 6.31
N ARG A 152 -7.35 27.16 6.59
CA ARG A 152 -8.32 26.11 6.97
C ARG A 152 -8.63 25.19 5.80
N TYR A 153 -8.70 25.69 4.59
CA TYR A 153 -8.84 24.88 3.39
C TYR A 153 -7.64 23.95 3.21
N ASP A 154 -6.41 24.47 3.34
CA ASP A 154 -5.18 23.70 3.32
C ASP A 154 -5.19 22.57 4.36
N LEU A 155 -5.59 22.88 5.60
CA LEU A 155 -5.71 21.89 6.67
C LEU A 155 -6.72 20.79 6.31
N LYS A 156 -7.86 21.15 5.71
CA LYS A 156 -8.86 20.20 5.24
C LYS A 156 -8.31 19.27 4.18
N LEU A 157 -7.52 19.79 3.23
CA LEU A 157 -6.86 18.99 2.19
C LEU A 157 -5.84 18.02 2.78
N CYS A 158 -4.98 18.50 3.69
CA CYS A 158 -4.01 17.64 4.37
C CYS A 158 -4.69 16.53 5.17
N ARG A 159 -5.78 16.82 5.87
CA ARG A 159 -6.56 15.84 6.60
C ARG A 159 -7.22 14.82 5.66
N LYS A 160 -7.77 15.30 4.54
CA LYS A 160 -8.35 14.40 3.51
C LYS A 160 -7.30 13.43 2.99
N HIS A 161 -6.12 13.92 2.64
CA HIS A 161 -5.01 13.10 2.14
C HIS A 161 -4.53 12.07 3.20
N GLN A 162 -4.38 12.49 4.45
CA GLN A 162 -4.03 11.58 5.55
C GLN A 162 -5.08 10.46 5.72
N ASN A 163 -6.36 10.82 5.70
CA ASN A 163 -7.46 9.84 5.81
C ASN A 163 -7.49 8.89 4.62
N GLU A 164 -7.21 9.38 3.41
CA GLU A 164 -7.11 8.55 2.20
C GLU A 164 -6.01 7.50 2.33
N LEU A 165 -4.80 7.91 2.71
CA LEU A 165 -3.68 7.00 2.93
C LEU A 165 -3.98 5.96 4.02
N SER A 166 -4.58 6.39 5.14
CA SER A 166 -4.99 5.47 6.23
C SER A 166 -6.11 4.53 5.83
N SER A 167 -6.97 4.94 4.89
CA SER A 167 -8.01 4.05 4.33
C SER A 167 -7.42 3.00 3.39
N ILE A 168 -6.43 3.38 2.57
CA ILE A 168 -5.74 2.46 1.65
C ILE A 168 -4.82 1.51 2.41
N CYS A 169 -4.10 2.01 3.41
CA CYS A 169 -3.18 1.25 4.25
C CYS A 169 -3.52 1.45 5.74
N PRO A 170 -4.56 0.76 6.25
CA PRO A 170 -4.86 0.76 7.68
C PRO A 170 -3.68 0.25 8.51
N GLU A 171 -3.64 0.62 9.80
CA GLU A 171 -2.58 0.21 10.73
C GLU A 171 -2.33 -1.31 10.70
N SER A 172 -3.39 -2.11 10.63
CA SER A 172 -3.28 -3.57 10.53
C SER A 172 -2.56 -4.07 9.28
N ILE A 173 -2.65 -3.35 8.16
CA ILE A 173 -1.91 -3.67 6.92
C ILE A 173 -0.49 -3.17 7.04
N PHE A 174 -0.28 -1.95 7.55
CA PHE A 174 1.05 -1.38 7.75
C PHE A 174 1.91 -2.27 8.68
N GLU A 175 1.34 -2.75 9.78
CA GLU A 175 2.01 -3.67 10.70
C GLU A 175 2.41 -4.99 10.01
N ARG A 176 1.57 -5.52 9.13
CA ARG A 176 1.93 -6.73 8.35
C ARG A 176 3.07 -6.47 7.37
N ILE A 177 3.09 -5.30 6.72
CA ILE A 177 4.18 -4.89 5.83
C ILE A 177 5.48 -4.78 6.63
N ARG A 178 5.44 -4.12 7.79
CA ARG A 178 6.58 -3.97 8.70
C ARG A 178 7.12 -5.33 9.14
N HIS A 179 6.26 -6.18 9.66
CA HIS A 179 6.64 -7.52 10.14
C HIS A 179 7.28 -8.36 9.04
N LEU A 180 6.73 -8.32 7.82
CA LEU A 180 7.33 -9.04 6.70
C LEU A 180 8.73 -8.51 6.37
N ALA A 181 8.92 -7.19 6.34
CA ALA A 181 10.21 -6.57 6.06
C ALA A 181 11.28 -6.84 7.14
N GLU A 182 10.88 -6.92 8.41
CA GLU A 182 11.77 -7.19 9.54
C GLU A 182 12.19 -8.66 9.60
N ASN A 183 11.29 -9.59 9.28
CA ASN A 183 11.54 -11.03 9.31
C ASN A 183 12.14 -11.59 8.02
N SER A 184 12.31 -10.75 7.01
CA SER A 184 12.88 -11.13 5.72
C SER A 184 14.41 -10.90 5.63
N LYS A 185 15.06 -10.61 6.75
CA LYS A 185 16.52 -10.35 6.81
C LYS A 185 17.34 -11.61 6.90
#